data_0a259171ed0c379d1efc14c9f5541d6d
#
_entry.id   0a259171ed0c379d1efc14c9f5541d6d
#
_cell.length_a   1.000
_cell.length_b   1.000
_cell.length_c   1.000
_cell.angle_alpha   90.00
_cell.angle_beta   90.00
_cell.angle_gamma   90.00
#
_symmetry.space_group_name_H-M   'P 1'
#
loop_
_entity.id
_entity.type
_entity.pdbx_description
1 polymer ?
#
loop_
_entity_poly.entity_id
_entity_poly.type
_entity_poly.pdbx_seq_one_letter_code
_entity_poly.pdbx_strand_id
1 'polypeptide(L)'
;MPLDTFKTILQVEGSEGLHKLINRLSVGDIGVLYHGTLATILVTITGYYPWFFVHNYLDLWIGYSKRHWVNHTRSALIGFIASAVSDTISNFIRVIKTVKQSSVSDSGVSLTYYDIIIQIYAEGGLMAFLGRGLLTRILTNGLQSMLFTVLWKMFSKRNKKKDTKNDESKRKIDNMNKLV
;
A
#
# COMPACT_ATOMS: atom_id res chain seq x y z
N MET A 1 -7.16 -11.12 2.66
CA MET A 1 -8.61 -10.89 2.78
C MET A 1 -9.09 -10.95 4.24
N PRO A 2 -9.09 -12.11 4.97
CA PRO A 2 -9.60 -12.13 6.34
C PRO A 2 -8.95 -11.08 7.25
N LEU A 3 -7.62 -10.96 7.21
CA LEU A 3 -6.87 -9.95 7.99
C LEU A 3 -7.22 -8.51 7.60
N ASP A 4 -7.51 -8.25 6.33
CA ASP A 4 -7.94 -6.91 5.90
C ASP A 4 -9.33 -6.56 6.46
N THR A 5 -10.24 -7.53 6.53
CA THR A 5 -11.57 -7.33 7.11
C THR A 5 -11.45 -7.02 8.60
N PHE A 6 -10.67 -7.81 9.36
CA PHE A 6 -10.38 -7.53 10.77
C PHE A 6 -9.79 -6.13 10.97
N LYS A 7 -8.76 -5.79 10.18
CA LYS A 7 -8.13 -4.48 10.23
C LYS A 7 -9.11 -3.35 9.95
N THR A 8 -9.93 -3.49 8.89
CA THR A 8 -10.87 -2.44 8.48
C THR A 8 -11.95 -2.22 9.52
N ILE A 9 -12.54 -3.28 10.05
CA ILE A 9 -13.56 -3.20 11.11
C ILE A 9 -12.97 -2.58 12.37
N LEU A 10 -11.78 -3.00 12.78
CA LEU A 10 -11.10 -2.43 13.94
C LEU A 10 -10.80 -0.94 13.76
N GLN A 11 -10.46 -0.51 12.55
CA GLN A 11 -10.16 0.90 12.26
C GLN A 11 -11.41 1.79 12.14
N VAL A 12 -12.54 1.24 11.70
CA VAL A 12 -13.77 2.00 11.46
C VAL A 12 -14.70 1.97 12.68
N GLU A 13 -14.89 0.82 13.29
CA GLU A 13 -15.87 0.58 14.36
C GLU A 13 -15.22 0.28 15.73
N GLY A 14 -13.89 0.16 15.76
CA GLY A 14 -13.16 -0.13 16.99
C GLY A 14 -13.42 -1.52 17.56
N SER A 15 -13.35 -1.63 18.90
CA SER A 15 -13.51 -2.91 19.60
C SER A 15 -14.92 -3.48 19.50
N GLU A 16 -15.94 -2.62 19.41
CA GLU A 16 -17.33 -3.06 19.33
C GLU A 16 -17.63 -3.81 18.02
N GLY A 17 -17.16 -3.28 16.90
CA GLY A 17 -17.26 -3.96 15.60
C GLY A 17 -16.52 -5.29 15.57
N LEU A 18 -15.37 -5.37 16.26
CA LEU A 18 -14.62 -6.61 16.37
C LEU A 18 -15.41 -7.69 17.15
N HIS A 19 -16.07 -7.33 18.24
CA HIS A 19 -16.93 -8.26 18.98
C HIS A 19 -18.10 -8.78 18.14
N LYS A 20 -18.75 -7.89 17.38
CA LYS A 20 -19.83 -8.28 16.43
C LYS A 20 -19.31 -9.25 15.38
N LEU A 21 -18.12 -9.01 14.82
CA LEU A 21 -17.50 -9.91 13.84
C LEU A 21 -17.20 -11.28 14.43
N ILE A 22 -16.60 -11.34 15.63
CA ILE A 22 -16.28 -12.59 16.32
C ILE A 22 -17.55 -13.40 16.61
N ASN A 23 -18.61 -12.75 17.08
CA ASN A 23 -19.89 -13.41 17.34
C ASN A 23 -20.48 -14.04 16.07
N ARG A 24 -20.37 -13.38 14.90
CA ARG A 24 -20.81 -13.95 13.62
C ARG A 24 -19.96 -15.13 13.20
N LEU A 25 -18.66 -15.05 13.39
CA LEU A 25 -17.77 -16.20 13.12
C LEU A 25 -18.06 -17.39 14.01
N SER A 26 -18.45 -17.18 15.26
CA SER A 26 -18.83 -18.27 16.19
C SER A 26 -20.13 -18.96 15.78
N VAL A 27 -21.02 -18.29 15.06
CA VAL A 27 -22.25 -18.87 14.47
C VAL A 27 -21.96 -19.58 13.13
N GLY A 28 -20.72 -19.54 12.64
CA GLY A 28 -20.31 -20.25 11.42
C GLY A 28 -20.41 -19.41 10.14
N ASP A 29 -20.70 -18.11 10.22
CA ASP A 29 -20.76 -17.22 9.06
C ASP A 29 -19.35 -16.77 8.60
N ILE A 30 -18.62 -17.70 7.98
CA ILE A 30 -17.28 -17.44 7.44
C ILE A 30 -17.32 -16.47 6.25
N GLY A 31 -18.46 -16.38 5.55
CA GLY A 31 -18.68 -15.49 4.42
C GLY A 31 -18.41 -14.02 4.74
N VAL A 32 -18.62 -13.62 5.99
CA VAL A 32 -18.33 -12.26 6.49
C VAL A 32 -16.89 -11.83 6.25
N LEU A 33 -15.91 -12.74 6.34
CA LEU A 33 -14.49 -12.43 6.13
C LEU A 33 -14.14 -12.12 4.68
N TYR A 34 -14.98 -12.54 3.75
CA TYR A 34 -14.78 -12.36 2.31
C TYR A 34 -15.65 -11.24 1.72
N HIS A 35 -16.43 -10.55 2.55
CA HIS A 35 -17.16 -9.37 2.12
C HIS A 35 -16.20 -8.29 1.61
N GLY A 36 -16.45 -7.77 0.42
CA GLY A 36 -15.60 -6.78 -0.22
C GLY A 36 -14.40 -7.35 -0.99
N THR A 37 -14.30 -8.67 -1.17
CA THR A 37 -13.22 -9.30 -1.97
C THR A 37 -13.18 -8.74 -3.39
N LEU A 38 -14.33 -8.64 -4.06
CA LEU A 38 -14.42 -8.08 -5.40
C LEU A 38 -13.88 -6.64 -5.43
N ALA A 39 -14.31 -5.80 -4.50
CA ALA A 39 -13.81 -4.42 -4.40
C ALA A 39 -12.31 -4.37 -4.11
N THR A 40 -11.76 -5.31 -3.34
CA THR A 40 -10.32 -5.39 -3.12
C THR A 40 -9.54 -5.74 -4.37
N ILE A 41 -10.03 -6.70 -5.17
CA ILE A 41 -9.44 -7.05 -6.45
C ILE A 41 -9.45 -5.84 -7.38
N LEU A 42 -10.58 -5.16 -7.50
CA LEU A 42 -10.72 -3.96 -8.31
C LEU A 42 -9.79 -2.83 -7.86
N VAL A 43 -9.69 -2.57 -6.54
CA VAL A 43 -8.73 -1.59 -5.99
C VAL A 43 -7.30 -1.94 -6.38
N THR A 44 -6.94 -3.21 -6.30
CA THR A 44 -5.59 -3.66 -6.60
C THR A 44 -5.25 -3.42 -8.07
N ILE A 45 -6.11 -3.86 -8.98
CA ILE A 45 -5.91 -3.68 -10.43
C ILE A 45 -5.90 -2.19 -10.78
N THR A 46 -6.90 -1.43 -10.31
CA THR A 46 -7.04 0.00 -10.60
C THR A 46 -5.91 0.83 -9.99
N GLY A 47 -5.31 0.39 -8.89
CA GLY A 47 -4.16 1.05 -8.29
C GLY A 47 -2.85 0.78 -9.02
N TYR A 48 -2.57 -0.46 -9.38
CA TYR A 48 -1.29 -0.80 -10.03
C TYR A 48 -1.16 -0.24 -11.44
N TYR A 49 -2.20 -0.26 -12.24
CA TYR A 49 -2.14 0.20 -13.64
C TYR A 49 -1.73 1.68 -13.75
N PRO A 50 -2.37 2.67 -13.09
CA PRO A 50 -1.95 4.05 -13.14
C PRO A 50 -0.56 4.28 -12.53
N TRP A 51 -0.22 3.52 -11.48
CA TRP A 51 1.10 3.62 -10.86
C TRP A 51 2.21 3.27 -11.85
N PHE A 52 2.13 2.13 -12.51
CA PHE A 52 3.10 1.72 -13.53
C PHE A 52 3.13 2.67 -14.72
N PHE A 53 1.97 3.12 -15.17
CA PHE A 53 1.86 4.04 -16.30
C PHE A 53 2.58 5.37 -15.99
N VAL A 54 2.25 6.01 -14.87
CA VAL A 54 2.84 7.29 -14.47
C VAL A 54 4.32 7.13 -14.14
N HIS A 55 4.70 6.06 -13.44
CA HIS A 55 6.09 5.77 -13.11
C HIS A 55 6.95 5.64 -14.39
N ASN A 56 6.52 4.81 -15.33
CA ASN A 56 7.27 4.61 -16.57
C ASN A 56 7.31 5.87 -17.44
N TYR A 57 6.20 6.61 -17.52
CA TYR A 57 6.14 7.86 -18.26
C TYR A 57 7.10 8.90 -17.70
N LEU A 58 7.10 9.10 -16.38
CA LEU A 58 8.02 10.04 -15.73
C LEU A 58 9.47 9.56 -15.78
N ASP A 59 9.71 8.26 -15.72
CA ASP A 59 11.06 7.70 -15.82
C ASP A 59 11.69 7.96 -17.19
N LEU A 60 10.89 7.92 -18.27
CA LEU A 60 11.32 8.26 -19.61
C LEU A 60 11.52 9.78 -19.78
N TRP A 61 10.65 10.59 -19.18
CA TRP A 61 10.65 12.04 -19.37
C TRP A 61 11.75 12.76 -18.56
N ILE A 62 12.00 12.27 -17.34
CA ILE A 62 13.05 12.82 -16.47
C ILE A 62 14.34 12.01 -16.71
N GLY A 63 15.27 12.56 -17.49
CA GLY A 63 16.54 11.90 -17.84
C GLY A 63 17.39 11.51 -16.63
N TYR A 64 18.28 10.53 -16.80
CA TYR A 64 19.24 10.11 -15.79
C TYR A 64 20.39 11.12 -15.63
N SER A 65 20.77 11.40 -14.39
CA SER A 65 21.93 12.22 -14.07
C SER A 65 23.18 11.36 -13.80
N LYS A 66 24.37 11.89 -14.10
CA LYS A 66 25.64 11.24 -13.77
C LYS A 66 25.91 11.11 -12.27
N ARG A 67 25.20 11.86 -11.42
CA ARG A 67 25.34 11.81 -9.95
C ARG A 67 24.39 10.80 -9.33
N HIS A 68 24.91 9.79 -8.64
CA HIS A 68 24.14 8.76 -7.95
C HIS A 68 23.07 9.30 -6.98
N TRP A 69 23.37 10.37 -6.25
CA TRP A 69 22.44 10.97 -5.30
C TRP A 69 21.21 11.57 -6.00
N VAL A 70 21.42 12.23 -7.15
CA VAL A 70 20.36 12.84 -7.95
C VAL A 70 19.41 11.77 -8.48
N ASN A 71 19.94 10.63 -8.92
CA ASN A 71 19.12 9.53 -9.41
C ASN A 71 18.26 8.88 -8.29
N HIS A 72 18.78 8.81 -7.05
CA HIS A 72 17.98 8.29 -5.95
C HIS A 72 16.83 9.24 -5.57
N THR A 73 17.10 10.55 -5.51
CA THR A 73 16.07 11.57 -5.26
C THR A 73 15.03 11.60 -6.38
N ARG A 74 15.50 11.51 -7.65
CA ARG A 74 14.64 11.38 -8.83
C ARG A 74 13.70 10.19 -8.71
N SER A 75 14.22 8.98 -8.44
CA SER A 75 13.40 7.78 -8.32
C SER A 75 12.40 7.87 -7.17
N ALA A 76 12.78 8.46 -6.05
CA ALA A 76 11.88 8.69 -4.93
C ALA A 76 10.75 9.67 -5.29
N LEU A 77 11.06 10.74 -6.02
CA LEU A 77 10.08 11.72 -6.47
C LEU A 77 9.10 11.13 -7.49
N ILE A 78 9.61 10.38 -8.47
CA ILE A 78 8.78 9.69 -9.47
C ILE A 78 7.84 8.69 -8.76
N GLY A 79 8.36 7.88 -7.84
CA GLY A 79 7.57 6.94 -7.08
C GLY A 79 6.48 7.62 -6.23
N PHE A 80 6.80 8.76 -5.61
CA PHE A 80 5.83 9.54 -4.84
C PHE A 80 4.70 10.09 -5.73
N ILE A 81 5.03 10.70 -6.87
CA ILE A 81 4.02 11.24 -7.81
C ILE A 81 3.16 10.11 -8.38
N ALA A 82 3.78 9.01 -8.82
CA ALA A 82 3.06 7.84 -9.33
C ALA A 82 2.11 7.24 -8.27
N SER A 83 2.54 7.19 -7.01
CA SER A 83 1.71 6.75 -5.89
C SER A 83 0.54 7.69 -5.63
N ALA A 84 0.77 9.00 -5.61
CA ALA A 84 -0.28 9.99 -5.39
C ALA A 84 -1.37 9.94 -6.47
N VAL A 85 -0.98 9.83 -7.74
CA VAL A 85 -1.94 9.68 -8.86
C VAL A 85 -2.71 8.37 -8.75
N SER A 86 -2.01 7.26 -8.50
CA SER A 86 -2.64 5.95 -8.30
C SER A 86 -3.61 5.93 -7.12
N ASP A 87 -3.22 6.51 -5.99
CA ASP A 87 -4.07 6.59 -4.81
C ASP A 87 -5.31 7.44 -5.06
N THR A 88 -5.19 8.53 -5.81
CA THR A 88 -6.34 9.38 -6.18
C THR A 88 -7.34 8.61 -7.03
N ILE A 89 -6.87 7.92 -8.07
CA ILE A 89 -7.74 7.13 -8.96
C ILE A 89 -8.40 5.96 -8.22
N SER A 90 -7.64 5.24 -7.41
CA SER A 90 -8.14 4.07 -6.70
C SER A 90 -8.96 4.40 -5.45
N ASN A 91 -8.93 5.65 -4.98
CA ASN A 91 -9.62 6.04 -3.75
C ASN A 91 -11.14 5.84 -3.83
N PHE A 92 -11.73 6.09 -4.98
CA PHE A 92 -13.15 5.86 -5.23
C PHE A 92 -13.57 4.42 -4.87
N ILE A 93 -12.85 3.44 -5.41
CA ILE A 93 -13.16 2.02 -5.17
C ILE A 93 -12.85 1.62 -3.73
N ARG A 94 -11.82 2.23 -3.13
CA ARG A 94 -11.45 1.97 -1.72
C ARG A 94 -12.52 2.43 -0.74
N VAL A 95 -13.10 3.62 -0.95
CA VAL A 95 -14.18 4.12 -0.11
C VAL A 95 -15.37 3.17 -0.17
N ILE A 96 -15.76 2.72 -1.36
CA ILE A 96 -16.81 1.72 -1.53
C ILE A 96 -16.47 0.41 -0.80
N LYS A 97 -15.23 -0.08 -0.93
CA LYS A 97 -14.76 -1.28 -0.22
C LYS A 97 -14.90 -1.11 1.29
N THR A 98 -14.43 0.01 1.84
CA THR A 98 -14.45 0.27 3.29
C THR A 98 -15.87 0.29 3.82
N VAL A 99 -16.77 1.03 3.17
CA VAL A 99 -18.20 1.08 3.54
C VAL A 99 -18.84 -0.30 3.42
N LYS A 100 -18.51 -1.09 2.38
CA LYS A 100 -19.03 -2.45 2.24
C LYS A 100 -18.58 -3.38 3.37
N GLN A 101 -17.35 -3.25 3.81
CA GLN A 101 -16.82 -4.08 4.91
C GLN A 101 -17.40 -3.68 6.27
N SER A 102 -17.61 -2.38 6.53
CA SER A 102 -18.18 -1.90 7.78
C SER A 102 -19.70 -2.10 7.86
N SER A 103 -20.44 -1.95 6.75
CA SER A 103 -21.91 -2.10 6.75
C SER A 103 -22.39 -3.49 7.20
N VAL A 104 -21.58 -4.51 6.98
CA VAL A 104 -21.87 -5.89 7.42
C VAL A 104 -21.84 -6.01 8.94
N SER A 105 -21.01 -5.24 9.61
CA SER A 105 -20.88 -5.27 11.06
C SER A 105 -22.05 -4.56 11.76
N ASP A 106 -22.51 -3.44 11.20
CA ASP A 106 -23.47 -2.57 11.89
C ASP A 106 -24.93 -3.06 11.77
N SER A 107 -25.40 -3.35 10.57
CA SER A 107 -26.83 -3.66 10.32
C SER A 107 -27.16 -5.16 10.16
N GLY A 108 -26.16 -6.01 10.09
CA GLY A 108 -26.38 -7.42 9.81
C GLY A 108 -26.82 -7.73 8.36
N VAL A 109 -27.14 -6.72 7.60
CA VAL A 109 -27.58 -6.81 6.22
C VAL A 109 -26.44 -6.39 5.30
N SER A 110 -26.10 -7.24 4.35
CA SER A 110 -25.10 -6.93 3.34
C SER A 110 -25.69 -5.95 2.32
N LEU A 111 -25.37 -4.66 2.45
CA LEU A 111 -25.74 -3.65 1.46
C LEU A 111 -25.18 -4.01 0.07
N THR A 112 -25.95 -3.75 -0.99
CA THR A 112 -25.47 -3.92 -2.36
C THR A 112 -24.43 -2.82 -2.70
N TYR A 113 -23.51 -3.08 -3.60
CA TYR A 113 -22.55 -2.06 -4.05
C TYR A 113 -23.22 -0.81 -4.63
N TYR A 114 -24.37 -1.00 -5.28
CA TYR A 114 -25.19 0.09 -5.83
C TYR A 114 -25.73 1.00 -4.72
N ASP A 115 -26.29 0.43 -3.66
CA ASP A 115 -26.84 1.17 -2.52
C ASP A 115 -25.74 2.01 -1.83
N ILE A 116 -24.56 1.43 -1.69
CA ILE A 116 -23.40 2.10 -1.10
C ILE A 116 -22.98 3.32 -1.96
N ILE A 117 -22.93 3.17 -3.28
CA ILE A 117 -22.58 4.26 -4.18
C ILE A 117 -23.58 5.41 -4.06
N ILE A 118 -24.88 5.09 -4.06
CA ILE A 118 -25.95 6.09 -3.91
C ILE A 118 -25.85 6.78 -2.56
N GLN A 119 -25.65 6.04 -1.48
CA GLN A 119 -25.51 6.58 -0.15
C GLN A 119 -24.34 7.57 -0.06
N ILE A 120 -23.16 7.17 -0.50
CA ILE A 120 -21.96 8.04 -0.47
C ILE A 120 -22.17 9.27 -1.36
N TYR A 121 -22.81 9.12 -2.52
CA TYR A 121 -23.08 10.23 -3.42
C TYR A 121 -24.09 11.21 -2.82
N ALA A 122 -25.12 10.73 -2.12
CA ALA A 122 -26.10 11.57 -1.43
C ALA A 122 -25.50 12.36 -0.26
N GLU A 123 -24.47 11.82 0.42
CA GLU A 123 -23.81 12.48 1.55
C GLU A 123 -22.90 13.65 1.15
N GLY A 124 -22.30 13.64 -0.03
CA GLY A 124 -21.35 14.69 -0.41
C GLY A 124 -20.90 14.67 -1.86
N GLY A 125 -21.64 14.02 -2.73
CA GLY A 125 -21.34 13.93 -4.16
C GLY A 125 -19.98 13.30 -4.45
N LEU A 126 -19.32 13.73 -5.50
CA LEU A 126 -18.00 13.24 -5.87
C LEU A 126 -16.91 13.58 -4.84
N MET A 127 -17.06 14.66 -4.08
CA MET A 127 -16.11 15.04 -3.04
C MET A 127 -16.11 14.07 -1.85
N ALA A 128 -17.21 13.38 -1.58
CA ALA A 128 -17.25 12.35 -0.54
C ALA A 128 -16.34 11.15 -0.88
N PHE A 129 -16.19 10.83 -2.16
CA PHE A 129 -15.28 9.76 -2.60
C PHE A 129 -13.80 10.18 -2.58
N LEU A 130 -13.49 11.44 -2.91
CA LEU A 130 -12.11 11.93 -2.96
C LEU A 130 -11.61 12.40 -1.59
N GLY A 131 -12.48 13.05 -0.80
CA GLY A 131 -12.10 13.65 0.49
C GLY A 131 -11.87 12.62 1.61
N ARG A 132 -12.53 11.46 1.55
CA ARG A 132 -12.45 10.45 2.62
C ARG A 132 -11.09 9.73 2.61
N GLY A 133 -10.19 10.20 3.47
CA GLY A 133 -8.91 9.54 3.74
C GLY A 133 -7.85 9.65 2.65
N LEU A 134 -8.08 10.34 1.53
CA LEU A 134 -7.10 10.46 0.45
C LEU A 134 -5.84 11.20 0.91
N LEU A 135 -5.99 12.35 1.57
CA LEU A 135 -4.86 13.15 2.06
C LEU A 135 -4.02 12.37 3.08
N THR A 136 -4.67 11.74 4.05
CA THR A 136 -4.01 10.89 5.05
C THR A 136 -3.23 9.76 4.38
N ARG A 137 -3.78 9.18 3.32
CA ARG A 137 -3.14 8.11 2.57
C ARG A 137 -1.92 8.59 1.80
N ILE A 138 -2.00 9.69 1.08
CA ILE A 138 -0.87 10.28 0.37
C ILE A 138 0.26 10.60 1.34
N LEU A 139 -0.05 11.17 2.50
CA LEU A 139 0.93 11.45 3.55
C LEU A 139 1.55 10.16 4.11
N THR A 140 0.72 9.16 4.42
CA THR A 140 1.19 7.87 4.96
C THR A 140 2.08 7.15 3.96
N ASN A 141 1.67 7.06 2.70
CA ASN A 141 2.46 6.42 1.64
C ASN A 141 3.77 7.19 1.38
N GLY A 142 3.73 8.52 1.41
CA GLY A 142 4.92 9.36 1.29
C GLY A 142 5.92 9.11 2.42
N LEU A 143 5.46 9.13 3.68
CA LEU A 143 6.30 8.85 4.86
C LEU A 143 6.85 7.42 4.82
N GLN A 144 6.02 6.45 4.50
CA GLN A 144 6.43 5.04 4.38
C GLN A 144 7.49 4.86 3.29
N SER A 145 7.33 5.51 2.15
CA SER A 145 8.28 5.48 1.04
C SER A 145 9.62 6.10 1.42
N MET A 146 9.59 7.22 2.14
CA MET A 146 10.80 7.86 2.68
C MET A 146 11.53 6.95 3.67
N LEU A 147 10.81 6.38 4.65
CA LEU A 147 11.37 5.46 5.64
C LEU A 147 11.98 4.22 4.96
N PHE A 148 11.25 3.63 4.02
CA PHE A 148 11.74 2.47 3.27
C PHE A 148 13.04 2.81 2.52
N THR A 149 13.10 3.95 1.86
CA THR A 149 14.30 4.38 1.12
C THR A 149 15.50 4.56 2.05
N VAL A 150 15.29 5.17 3.22
CA VAL A 150 16.35 5.36 4.23
C VAL A 150 16.84 4.01 4.76
N LEU A 151 15.92 3.14 5.17
CA LEU A 151 16.25 1.80 5.68
C LEU A 151 16.97 0.96 4.63
N TRP A 152 16.47 0.94 3.41
CA TRP A 152 17.11 0.24 2.29
C TRP A 152 18.54 0.71 2.05
N LYS A 153 18.79 2.02 2.06
CA LYS A 153 20.14 2.57 1.92
C LYS A 153 21.05 2.16 3.07
N MET A 154 20.54 2.15 4.29
CA MET A 154 21.33 1.72 5.47
C MET A 154 21.73 0.23 5.36
N PHE A 155 20.77 -0.65 5.03
CA PHE A 155 21.04 -2.08 4.88
C PHE A 155 21.94 -2.39 3.69
N SER A 156 21.72 -1.74 2.54
CA SER A 156 22.54 -1.92 1.35
C SER A 156 24.00 -1.51 1.57
N LYS A 157 24.26 -0.40 2.29
CA LYS A 157 25.62 0.01 2.66
C LYS A 157 26.28 -1.01 3.60
N ARG A 158 25.50 -1.59 4.53
CA ARG A 158 26.01 -2.57 5.48
C ARG A 158 26.42 -3.88 4.79
N ASN A 159 25.66 -4.33 3.82
CA ASN A 159 25.97 -5.52 3.05
C ASN A 159 27.19 -5.32 2.16
N LYS A 160 27.29 -4.19 1.43
CA LYS A 160 28.49 -3.87 0.63
C LYS A 160 29.76 -3.85 1.45
N LYS A 161 29.74 -3.30 2.69
CA LYS A 161 30.90 -3.35 3.58
C LYS A 161 31.28 -4.77 4.01
N LYS A 162 30.30 -5.65 4.20
CA LYS A 162 30.57 -7.07 4.53
C LYS A 162 31.20 -7.81 3.36
N ASP A 163 30.69 -7.61 2.15
CA ASP A 163 31.19 -8.26 0.94
C ASP A 163 32.62 -7.83 0.64
N THR A 164 32.92 -6.52 0.71
CA THR A 164 34.29 -6.00 0.54
C THR A 164 35.27 -6.60 1.56
N LYS A 165 34.84 -6.73 2.82
CA LYS A 165 35.69 -7.29 3.88
C LYS A 165 35.94 -8.79 3.69
N ASN A 166 34.95 -9.53 3.19
CA ASN A 166 35.09 -10.95 2.87
C ASN A 166 36.01 -11.17 1.67
N ASP A 167 35.90 -10.32 0.64
CA ASP A 167 36.78 -10.41 -0.54
C ASP A 167 38.22 -10.07 -0.22
N GLU A 168 38.47 -9.06 0.63
CA GLU A 168 39.81 -8.76 1.13
C GLU A 168 40.41 -9.90 1.96
N SER A 169 39.59 -10.54 2.79
CA SER A 169 40.05 -11.70 3.60
C SER A 169 40.36 -12.90 2.70
N LYS A 170 39.56 -13.19 1.68
CA LYS A 170 39.83 -14.26 0.70
C LYS A 170 41.12 -13.99 -0.08
N ARG A 171 41.34 -12.76 -0.54
CA ARG A 171 42.58 -12.39 -1.27
C ARG A 171 43.84 -12.54 -0.39
N LYS A 172 43.76 -12.23 0.91
CA LYS A 172 44.86 -12.43 1.84
C LYS A 172 45.23 -13.91 2.04
N ILE A 173 44.20 -14.77 2.14
CA ILE A 173 44.39 -16.23 2.26
C ILE A 173 44.99 -16.81 0.97
N ASP A 174 44.48 -16.41 -0.20
CA ASP A 174 45.03 -16.87 -1.49
C ASP A 174 46.49 -16.45 -1.71
N ASN A 175 46.84 -15.23 -1.29
CA ASN A 175 48.23 -14.78 -1.38
C ASN A 175 49.16 -15.49 -0.39
N MET A 176 48.68 -15.87 0.78
CA MET A 176 49.49 -16.68 1.71
C MET A 176 49.72 -18.11 1.18
N ASN A 177 48.72 -18.73 0.57
CA ASN A 177 48.81 -20.07 0.00
C ASN A 177 49.72 -20.14 -1.24
N LYS A 178 50.01 -19.02 -1.91
CA LYS A 178 50.92 -18.93 -3.05
C LYS A 178 52.39 -18.75 -2.65
N LEU A 179 52.66 -18.46 -1.37
CA LEU A 179 54.04 -18.22 -0.83
C LEU A 179 54.58 -19.45 -0.11
N VAL A 180 53.80 -20.50 0.02
CA VAL A 180 54.17 -21.83 0.53
C VAL A 180 54.29 -22.79 -0.66
#